data_c61706a94c4ff75aa58b5be1cd38ebde
#
_entry.id   c61706a94c4ff75aa58b5be1cd38ebde
#
_cell.length_a   1.000
_cell.length_b   1.000
_cell.length_c   1.000
_cell.angle_alpha   90.00
_cell.angle_beta   90.00
_cell.angle_gamma   90.00
#
_symmetry.space_group_name_H-M   'P 1'
#
loop_
_entity.id
_entity.type
_entity.pdbx_description
1 polymer ?
#
loop_
_entity_poly.entity_id
_entity_poly.type
_entity_poly.pdbx_seq_one_letter_code
_entity_poly.pdbx_strand_id
1 'polypeptide(L)' 'MNRNKITKDLIDAVKWIYGFNKKEAIEYIKTCDSEMIENIYFCYLNNFNKAFYDD' A
#
# COMPACT_ATOMS: atom_id res chain seq x y z
N MET A 1 13.10 14.12 5.69
CA MET A 1 12.44 12.94 5.97
C MET A 1 11.39 12.63 4.98
N ASN A 2 11.42 11.49 4.44
CA ASN A 2 10.54 11.15 3.35
C ASN A 2 9.42 10.27 3.75
N ARG A 3 8.62 10.77 4.62
CA ARG A 3 7.54 9.97 5.09
C ARG A 3 6.58 9.58 4.01
N ASN A 4 6.38 10.47 3.07
CA ASN A 4 5.40 10.22 2.04
C ASN A 4 6.02 9.84 0.73
N LYS A 5 7.10 9.14 0.82
CA LYS A 5 7.74 8.69 -0.39
C LYS A 5 6.84 7.69 -1.10
N ILE A 6 6.55 7.98 -2.34
CA ILE A 6 5.69 7.11 -3.11
C ILE A 6 6.55 6.12 -3.87
N THR A 7 6.46 4.86 -3.48
CA THR A 7 7.23 3.82 -4.12
C THR A 7 6.31 2.95 -4.95
N LYS A 8 6.92 2.17 -5.82
CA LYS A 8 6.16 1.26 -6.63
C LYS A 8 5.41 0.26 -5.77
N ASP A 9 6.07 -0.22 -4.73
CA ASP A 9 5.45 -1.18 -3.83
C ASP A 9 4.22 -0.59 -3.17
N LEU A 10 4.32 0.66 -2.76
CA LEU A 10 3.19 1.30 -2.12
C LEU A 10 2.03 1.48 -3.08
N ILE A 11 2.34 1.86 -4.30
CA ILE A 11 1.30 2.00 -5.30
C ILE A 11 0.62 0.66 -5.55
N ASP A 12 1.40 -0.39 -5.67
CA ASP A 12 0.85 -1.72 -5.88
C ASP A 12 -0.04 -2.13 -4.72
N ALA A 13 0.40 -1.84 -3.51
CA ALA A 13 -0.37 -2.20 -2.32
C ALA A 13 -1.73 -1.51 -2.33
N VAL A 14 -1.74 -0.22 -2.62
CA VAL A 14 -3.00 0.51 -2.62
C VAL A 14 -3.91 0.03 -3.74
N LYS A 15 -3.35 -0.22 -4.90
CA LYS A 15 -4.14 -0.74 -6.02
C LYS A 15 -4.78 -2.07 -5.64
N TRP A 16 -4.03 -2.91 -4.96
CA TRP A 16 -4.51 -4.22 -4.61
C TRP A 16 -5.59 -4.16 -3.54
N ILE A 17 -5.36 -3.33 -2.52
CA ILE A 17 -6.27 -3.27 -1.39
C ILE A 17 -7.59 -2.61 -1.76
N TYR A 18 -7.51 -1.51 -2.48
CA TYR A 18 -8.69 -0.70 -2.77
C TYR A 18 -9.21 -0.86 -4.19
N GLY A 19 -8.43 -1.47 -5.04
CA GLY A 19 -8.85 -1.61 -6.42
C GLY A 19 -8.69 -0.35 -7.24
N PHE A 20 -7.85 0.58 -6.79
CA PHE A 20 -7.59 1.80 -7.52
C PHE A 20 -6.71 1.52 -8.73
N ASN A 21 -6.80 2.39 -9.73
CA ASN A 21 -5.81 2.33 -10.79
C ASN A 21 -4.58 3.11 -10.32
N LYS A 22 -3.55 3.13 -11.17
CA LYS A 22 -2.28 3.72 -10.77
C LYS A 22 -2.45 5.18 -10.38
N LYS A 23 -3.17 5.92 -11.19
CA LYS A 23 -3.35 7.34 -10.94
C LYS A 23 -4.09 7.59 -9.64
N GLU A 24 -5.14 6.84 -9.43
CA GLU A 24 -5.93 6.98 -8.22
C GLU A 24 -5.13 6.58 -6.99
N ALA A 25 -4.32 5.55 -7.13
CA ALA A 25 -3.50 5.11 -6.02
C ALA A 25 -2.52 6.21 -5.61
N ILE A 26 -1.89 6.83 -6.58
CA ILE A 26 -0.94 7.89 -6.28
C ILE A 26 -1.64 9.06 -5.60
N GLU A 27 -2.81 9.42 -6.07
CA GLU A 27 -3.54 10.51 -5.46
C GLU A 27 -3.91 10.18 -4.02
N TYR A 28 -4.33 8.96 -3.80
CA TYR A 28 -4.69 8.53 -2.46
C TYR A 28 -3.49 8.59 -1.52
N ILE A 29 -2.35 8.10 -1.99
CA ILE A 29 -1.16 8.05 -1.17
C ILE A 29 -0.73 9.46 -0.77
N LYS A 30 -0.93 10.42 -1.65
CA LYS A 30 -0.55 11.78 -1.35
C LYS A 30 -1.31 12.35 -0.17
N THR A 31 -2.48 11.83 0.10
CA THR A 31 -3.29 12.31 1.21
C THR A 31 -3.07 11.52 2.48
N CYS A 32 -2.26 10.47 2.43
CA CYS A 32 -2.04 9.63 3.59
C CYS A 32 -0.89 10.19 4.43
N ASP A 33 -0.98 9.99 5.74
CA ASP A 33 0.15 10.31 6.59
C ASP A 33 0.97 9.04 6.82
N SER A 34 2.00 9.16 7.64
CA SER A 34 2.91 8.03 7.87
C SER A 34 2.18 6.82 8.42
N GLU A 35 1.29 7.07 9.33
CA GLU A 35 0.59 5.97 9.98
C GLU A 35 -0.28 5.21 9.00
N MET A 36 -0.96 5.94 8.14
CA MET A 36 -1.79 5.29 7.13
C MET A 36 -0.96 4.47 6.18
N ILE A 37 0.19 5.01 5.79
CA ILE A 37 1.06 4.30 4.87
C ILE A 37 1.58 3.02 5.49
N GLU A 38 1.93 3.07 6.77
CA GLU A 38 2.38 1.87 7.46
C GLU A 38 1.27 0.83 7.53
N ASN A 39 0.06 1.27 7.77
CA ASN A 39 -1.06 0.35 7.80
C ASN A 39 -1.29 -0.30 6.46
N ILE A 40 -1.14 0.45 5.40
CA ILE A 40 -1.30 -0.08 4.06
C ILE A 40 -0.27 -1.17 3.79
N TYR A 41 0.98 -0.88 4.12
CA TYR A 41 2.03 -1.86 3.96
C TYR A 41 1.78 -3.10 4.80
N PHE A 42 1.36 -2.88 6.02
CA PHE A 42 1.12 -4.00 6.92
C PHE A 42 0.02 -4.91 6.38
N CYS A 43 -1.05 -4.32 5.91
CA CYS A 43 -2.14 -5.10 5.35
C CYS A 43 -1.70 -5.86 4.11
N TYR A 44 -0.95 -5.18 3.26
CA TYR A 44 -0.51 -5.79 2.03
C TYR A 44 0.41 -6.98 2.31
N LEU A 45 1.40 -6.77 3.15
CA LEU A 45 2.36 -7.82 3.46
C LEU A 45 1.71 -8.96 4.22
N ASN A 46 0.77 -8.63 5.09
CA ASN A 46 0.09 -9.64 5.85
C ASN A 46 -0.71 -10.59 4.94
N ASN A 47 -1.41 -10.01 4.00
CA ASN A 47 -2.17 -10.82 3.06
C ASN A 47 -1.27 -11.63 2.16
N PHE A 48 -0.20 -11.01 1.74
CA PHE A 48 0.74 -11.70 0.89
C PHE A 48 1.38 -12.87 1.60
N ASN A 49 1.79 -12.64 2.84
CA ASN A 49 2.39 -13.71 3.63
C ASN A 49 1.39 -14.82 3.90
N LYS A 50 0.17 -14.45 4.13
CA LYS A 50 -0.84 -15.45 4.39
C LYS A 50 -1.04 -16.35 3.18
N ALA A 51 -1.05 -15.76 2.03
CA ALA A 51 -1.19 -16.56 0.82
C ALA A 51 -0.01 -17.50 0.67
N PHE A 52 1.13 -17.03 1.10
CA PHE A 52 2.34 -17.83 1.01
C PHE A 52 2.33 -18.99 1.96
N TYR A 53 1.94 -18.72 3.18
CA TYR A 53 1.99 -19.73 4.23
C TYR A 53 0.82 -20.64 4.21
N ASP A 54 -0.19 -20.23 3.58
CA ASP A 54 -1.40 -21.00 3.61
C ASP A 54 -1.25 -22.20 2.74
N ASP A 55 -0.84 -23.20 3.13
CA ASP A 55 -0.76 -24.37 2.28
C ASP A 55 -1.63 -25.48 2.76
#